data_84ad5f09b0ddf1de511ff8161aff76e4
#
_entry.id   84ad5f09b0ddf1de511ff8161aff76e4
#
_cell.length_a   1.000
_cell.length_b   1.000
_cell.length_c   1.000
_cell.angle_alpha   90.00
_cell.angle_beta   90.00
_cell.angle_gamma   90.00
#
_symmetry.space_group_name_H-M   'P 1'
#
loop_
_entity.id
_entity.type
_entity.pdbx_description
1 polymer ?
#
loop_
_entity_poly.entity_id
_entity_poly.type
_entity_poly.pdbx_seq_one_letter_code
_entity_poly.pdbx_strand_id
1 'polypeptide(L)'
;MAFEGLTEKISATFKKLRGKGRLKESDVKEAMREIRMALLEADVSYKVVKDFTKSVTDRCVGSDVLEALSPAQMIVKIVNEEMTNLMGSDAKHIANNPNGPTVVMLVGLQGAGKTTNGSKLAGLMKRQGKNPLLAACDIYRPAAIQQLKVCGEKLGIPVFEKGQIDPVQIAKEAVTYARQHGHDMVFLDTAGRLHVDEALMEELKNIKSSVKPDEIMLVVDAMTGQDAVNAAQSFNEWLDIDSVMLSKLDGDARGGAALSVRAITGKPIKFAGIGEKLEDIEAFHPDRMASRILGMGDVLSLIEKAEKAYDSKKAAEMEERLKSNKFTLQDFYDQLVQLKSMGSMQELLAQMPGGMNLKNVQLDEKAMGRTEAIILSMTPKERENPNIIGASRKKRIANGAGVRVEDVNRLLKSFDQMKAMIKQFSGPGAGKKMKRMGRFGGFGGFPGF
;
A
#
# COMPACT_ATOMS: atom_id res chain seq x y z
N MET A 1 -6.81 -8.00 -4.26
CA MET A 1 -6.45 -6.87 -3.33
C MET A 1 -6.40 -7.41 -1.91
N ALA A 2 -5.54 -6.82 -1.06
CA ALA A 2 -5.50 -7.19 0.35
C ALA A 2 -6.88 -7.11 0.99
N PHE A 3 -7.23 -8.11 1.80
CA PHE A 3 -8.48 -8.20 2.58
C PHE A 3 -9.79 -8.28 1.79
N GLU A 4 -9.78 -8.48 0.48
CA GLU A 4 -10.97 -8.37 -0.37
C GLU A 4 -12.13 -9.27 0.11
N GLY A 5 -11.85 -10.54 0.40
CA GLY A 5 -12.87 -11.49 0.89
C GLY A 5 -13.47 -11.10 2.24
N LEU A 6 -12.63 -10.62 3.17
CA LEU A 6 -13.08 -10.16 4.49
C LEU A 6 -13.89 -8.87 4.37
N THR A 7 -13.42 -7.92 3.55
CA THR A 7 -14.08 -6.64 3.32
C THR A 7 -15.47 -6.81 2.72
N GLU A 8 -15.65 -7.70 1.74
CA GLU A 8 -16.96 -7.95 1.13
C GLU A 8 -17.99 -8.46 2.16
N LYS A 9 -17.60 -9.39 3.03
CA LYS A 9 -18.47 -9.97 4.05
C LYS A 9 -18.86 -8.95 5.12
N ILE A 10 -17.89 -8.21 5.65
CA ILE A 10 -18.13 -7.19 6.68
C ILE A 10 -19.01 -6.06 6.11
N SER A 11 -18.70 -5.57 4.89
CA SER A 11 -19.49 -4.54 4.23
C SER A 11 -20.94 -4.96 3.97
N ALA A 12 -21.16 -6.23 3.61
CA ALA A 12 -22.50 -6.79 3.44
C ALA A 12 -23.28 -6.78 4.77
N THR A 13 -22.65 -7.14 5.88
CA THR A 13 -23.24 -7.09 7.23
C THR A 13 -23.62 -5.65 7.61
N PHE A 14 -22.73 -4.69 7.40
CA PHE A 14 -23.04 -3.28 7.67
C PHE A 14 -24.15 -2.72 6.79
N LYS A 15 -24.23 -3.15 5.52
CA LYS A 15 -25.32 -2.75 4.63
C LYS A 15 -26.67 -3.24 5.14
N LYS A 16 -26.77 -4.47 5.68
CA LYS A 16 -27.97 -5.00 6.33
C LYS A 16 -28.37 -4.18 7.56
N LEU A 17 -27.40 -3.80 8.41
CA LEU A 17 -27.64 -2.97 9.59
C LEU A 17 -28.18 -1.57 9.22
N ARG A 18 -27.59 -0.92 8.22
CA ARG A 18 -28.02 0.41 7.75
C ARG A 18 -29.44 0.42 7.16
N GLY A 19 -29.89 -0.74 6.65
CA GLY A 19 -31.26 -0.89 6.11
C GLY A 19 -32.35 -1.01 7.17
N LYS A 20 -31.99 -1.22 8.46
CA LYS A 20 -32.93 -1.31 9.59
C LYS A 20 -33.09 0.08 10.23
N GLY A 21 -34.28 0.64 10.25
CA GLY A 21 -34.55 1.99 10.80
C GLY A 21 -34.33 2.10 12.31
N ARG A 22 -34.62 1.02 13.07
CA ARG A 22 -34.33 0.87 14.51
C ARG A 22 -33.58 -0.43 14.73
N LEU A 23 -32.53 -0.39 15.52
CA LEU A 23 -31.74 -1.56 15.87
C LEU A 23 -32.11 -2.05 17.27
N LYS A 24 -32.22 -3.35 17.41
CA LYS A 24 -32.41 -4.06 18.69
C LYS A 24 -31.11 -4.78 19.05
N GLU A 25 -30.97 -5.13 20.32
CA GLU A 25 -29.84 -5.94 20.80
C GLU A 25 -29.66 -7.23 19.97
N SER A 26 -30.76 -7.86 19.56
CA SER A 26 -30.74 -9.05 18.71
C SER A 26 -30.07 -8.80 17.35
N ASP A 27 -30.29 -7.61 16.76
CA ASP A 27 -29.71 -7.23 15.47
C ASP A 27 -28.18 -7.05 15.60
N VAL A 28 -27.74 -6.47 16.70
CA VAL A 28 -26.31 -6.34 17.03
C VAL A 28 -25.66 -7.71 17.19
N LYS A 29 -26.28 -8.60 17.96
CA LYS A 29 -25.79 -9.97 18.18
C LYS A 29 -25.70 -10.76 16.87
N GLU A 30 -26.70 -10.62 15.99
CA GLU A 30 -26.69 -11.25 14.66
C GLU A 30 -25.54 -10.71 13.81
N ALA A 31 -25.36 -9.40 13.74
CA ALA A 31 -24.27 -8.78 12.99
C ALA A 31 -22.89 -9.20 13.53
N MET A 32 -22.72 -9.25 14.85
CA MET A 32 -21.48 -9.72 15.46
C MET A 32 -21.21 -11.21 15.19
N ARG A 33 -22.24 -12.01 15.05
CA ARG A 33 -22.11 -13.40 14.62
C ARG A 33 -21.62 -13.51 13.17
N GLU A 34 -22.17 -12.70 12.27
CA GLU A 34 -21.71 -12.64 10.86
C GLU A 34 -20.25 -12.18 10.78
N ILE A 35 -19.88 -11.10 11.49
CA ILE A 35 -18.52 -10.58 11.55
C ILE A 35 -17.56 -11.64 12.14
N ARG A 36 -17.97 -12.33 13.21
CA ARG A 36 -17.20 -13.43 13.79
C ARG A 36 -16.90 -14.51 12.75
N MET A 37 -17.89 -14.94 11.99
CA MET A 37 -17.71 -15.95 10.94
C MET A 37 -16.78 -15.44 9.84
N ALA A 38 -16.93 -14.19 9.42
CA ALA A 38 -16.06 -13.59 8.41
C ALA A 38 -14.58 -13.53 8.86
N LEU A 39 -14.32 -13.18 10.13
CA LEU A 39 -12.97 -13.17 10.70
C LEU A 39 -12.37 -14.57 10.82
N LEU A 40 -13.15 -15.58 11.22
CA LEU A 40 -12.70 -16.98 11.29
C LEU A 40 -12.37 -17.54 9.89
N GLU A 41 -13.19 -17.25 8.90
CA GLU A 41 -12.94 -17.63 7.51
C GLU A 41 -11.74 -16.90 6.90
N ALA A 42 -11.38 -15.74 7.45
CA ALA A 42 -10.17 -15.02 7.13
C ALA A 42 -8.93 -15.52 7.88
N ASP A 43 -8.98 -16.67 8.53
CA ASP A 43 -7.90 -17.28 9.31
C ASP A 43 -7.45 -16.44 10.52
N VAL A 44 -8.31 -15.57 11.07
CA VAL A 44 -8.03 -14.90 12.35
C VAL A 44 -8.10 -15.89 13.50
N SER A 45 -7.14 -15.84 14.41
CA SER A 45 -7.10 -16.73 15.59
C SER A 45 -8.40 -16.67 16.38
N TYR A 46 -8.93 -17.84 16.76
CA TYR A 46 -10.19 -17.96 17.50
C TYR A 46 -10.23 -17.13 18.79
N LYS A 47 -9.13 -17.10 19.55
CA LYS A 47 -9.02 -16.30 20.77
C LYS A 47 -9.21 -14.81 20.46
N VAL A 48 -8.51 -14.33 19.44
CA VAL A 48 -8.59 -12.92 18.99
C VAL A 48 -10.01 -12.55 18.56
N VAL A 49 -10.64 -13.42 17.75
CA VAL A 49 -12.02 -13.22 17.29
C VAL A 49 -13.02 -13.19 18.45
N LYS A 50 -12.85 -14.09 19.43
CA LYS A 50 -13.72 -14.14 20.61
C LYS A 50 -13.62 -12.86 21.43
N ASP A 51 -12.40 -12.41 21.72
CA ASP A 51 -12.16 -11.23 22.55
C ASP A 51 -12.65 -9.96 21.82
N PHE A 52 -12.35 -9.84 20.54
CA PHE A 52 -12.83 -8.73 19.68
C PHE A 52 -14.35 -8.65 19.63
N THR A 53 -15.03 -9.76 19.29
CA THR A 53 -16.49 -9.76 19.17
C THR A 53 -17.17 -9.51 20.50
N LYS A 54 -16.58 -9.94 21.61
CA LYS A 54 -17.08 -9.63 22.95
C LYS A 54 -16.96 -8.13 23.24
N SER A 55 -15.76 -7.54 23.06
CA SER A 55 -15.54 -6.12 23.30
C SER A 55 -16.49 -5.23 22.48
N VAL A 56 -16.62 -5.54 21.18
CA VAL A 56 -17.56 -4.80 20.30
C VAL A 56 -19.00 -4.96 20.77
N THR A 57 -19.43 -6.18 21.11
CA THR A 57 -20.82 -6.44 21.55
C THR A 57 -21.12 -5.66 22.84
N ASP A 58 -20.23 -5.74 23.81
CA ASP A 58 -20.40 -5.07 25.12
C ASP A 58 -20.52 -3.53 24.95
N ARG A 59 -19.76 -2.95 23.99
CA ARG A 59 -19.86 -1.52 23.65
C ARG A 59 -21.10 -1.15 22.85
N CYS A 60 -21.59 -2.05 21.99
CA CYS A 60 -22.72 -1.79 21.09
C CYS A 60 -24.09 -1.98 21.73
N VAL A 61 -24.21 -2.75 22.81
CA VAL A 61 -25.49 -3.07 23.47
C VAL A 61 -25.91 -1.97 24.45
N GLY A 62 -25.08 -0.98 24.72
CA GLY A 62 -25.44 0.18 25.57
C GLY A 62 -26.63 0.97 24.99
N SER A 63 -27.50 1.50 25.89
CA SER A 63 -28.66 2.32 25.55
C SER A 63 -28.30 3.50 24.65
N ASP A 64 -27.16 4.15 24.92
CA ASP A 64 -26.67 5.32 24.20
C ASP A 64 -26.40 5.04 22.71
N VAL A 65 -26.05 3.80 22.35
CA VAL A 65 -25.82 3.38 20.98
C VAL A 65 -27.12 3.05 20.28
N LEU A 66 -28.01 2.30 20.94
CA LEU A 66 -29.28 1.84 20.37
C LEU A 66 -30.32 2.94 20.20
N GLU A 67 -30.26 3.96 21.06
CA GLU A 67 -31.12 5.14 21.04
C GLU A 67 -30.56 6.32 20.23
N ALA A 68 -29.34 6.21 19.73
CA ALA A 68 -28.72 7.25 18.91
C ALA A 68 -29.49 7.52 17.61
N LEU A 69 -29.38 8.73 17.07
CA LEU A 69 -30.00 9.12 15.78
C LEU A 69 -29.55 8.23 14.60
N SER A 70 -28.37 7.63 14.70
CA SER A 70 -27.82 6.73 13.69
C SER A 70 -27.13 5.51 14.33
N PRO A 71 -27.87 4.55 14.92
CA PRO A 71 -27.29 3.41 15.63
C PRO A 71 -26.33 2.58 14.76
N ALA A 72 -26.67 2.36 13.49
CA ALA A 72 -25.85 1.62 12.56
C ALA A 72 -24.47 2.28 12.33
N GLN A 73 -24.42 3.61 12.26
CA GLN A 73 -23.16 4.36 12.10
C GLN A 73 -22.31 4.28 13.37
N MET A 74 -22.94 4.34 14.55
CA MET A 74 -22.24 4.16 15.84
C MET A 74 -21.60 2.76 15.94
N ILE A 75 -22.33 1.72 15.55
CA ILE A 75 -21.79 0.35 15.53
C ILE A 75 -20.59 0.25 14.60
N VAL A 76 -20.69 0.79 13.38
CA VAL A 76 -19.57 0.81 12.42
C VAL A 76 -18.35 1.53 13.01
N LYS A 77 -18.57 2.67 13.67
CA LYS A 77 -17.52 3.42 14.36
C LYS A 77 -16.85 2.59 15.46
N ILE A 78 -17.63 1.96 16.33
CA ILE A 78 -17.12 1.10 17.40
C ILE A 78 -16.30 -0.06 16.83
N VAL A 79 -16.78 -0.73 15.78
CA VAL A 79 -16.05 -1.82 15.10
C VAL A 79 -14.73 -1.31 14.52
N ASN A 80 -14.71 -0.11 13.91
CA ASN A 80 -13.49 0.49 13.37
C ASN A 80 -12.48 0.82 14.47
N GLU A 81 -12.92 1.40 15.58
CA GLU A 81 -12.06 1.69 16.74
C GLU A 81 -11.45 0.42 17.33
N GLU A 82 -12.27 -0.61 17.58
CA GLU A 82 -11.79 -1.89 18.11
C GLU A 82 -10.84 -2.61 17.14
N MET A 83 -11.12 -2.55 15.83
CA MET A 83 -10.24 -3.12 14.81
C MET A 83 -8.89 -2.38 14.78
N THR A 84 -8.91 -1.05 14.87
CA THR A 84 -7.70 -0.22 14.93
C THR A 84 -6.88 -0.55 16.19
N ASN A 85 -7.53 -0.66 17.35
CA ASN A 85 -6.89 -1.02 18.61
C ASN A 85 -6.25 -2.42 18.54
N LEU A 86 -6.93 -3.37 17.93
CA LEU A 86 -6.44 -4.73 17.73
C LEU A 86 -5.13 -4.74 16.91
N MET A 87 -5.01 -3.87 15.92
CA MET A 87 -3.82 -3.75 15.06
C MET A 87 -2.73 -2.85 15.63
N GLY A 88 -2.98 -2.10 16.73
CA GLY A 88 -1.92 -1.36 17.42
C GLY A 88 -2.15 0.13 17.65
N SER A 89 -3.33 0.66 17.36
CA SER A 89 -3.76 2.07 17.55
C SER A 89 -2.99 3.07 16.67
N ASP A 90 -1.65 3.14 16.81
CA ASP A 90 -0.79 4.12 16.13
C ASP A 90 0.27 3.47 15.26
N ALA A 91 0.66 4.16 14.20
CA ALA A 91 1.82 3.79 13.41
C ALA A 91 3.11 3.93 14.23
N LYS A 92 4.01 2.95 14.14
CA LYS A 92 5.30 2.96 14.83
C LYS A 92 6.44 3.00 13.82
N HIS A 93 7.50 3.73 14.16
CA HIS A 93 8.70 3.87 13.34
C HIS A 93 9.90 3.17 13.96
N ILE A 94 10.95 2.95 13.17
CA ILE A 94 12.24 2.51 13.68
C ILE A 94 12.86 3.67 14.45
N ALA A 95 13.27 3.41 15.69
CA ALA A 95 13.98 4.42 16.49
C ALA A 95 15.41 4.58 15.97
N ASN A 96 15.88 5.82 15.82
CA ASN A 96 17.26 6.07 15.43
C ASN A 96 18.19 5.90 16.64
N ASN A 97 19.34 5.25 16.41
CA ASN A 97 20.41 5.20 17.42
C ASN A 97 21.21 6.52 17.39
N PRO A 98 21.26 7.28 18.48
CA PRO A 98 22.00 8.54 18.51
C PRO A 98 23.54 8.35 18.57
N ASN A 99 24.02 7.16 18.95
CA ASN A 99 25.42 6.89 19.23
C ASN A 99 26.14 6.08 18.15
N GLY A 100 25.49 5.83 17.01
CA GLY A 100 26.06 5.04 15.92
C GLY A 100 25.01 4.64 14.89
N PRO A 101 25.35 3.71 13.99
CA PRO A 101 24.38 3.21 13.03
C PRO A 101 23.24 2.48 13.76
N THR A 102 22.01 2.71 13.34
CA THR A 102 20.86 1.92 13.80
C THR A 102 20.93 0.53 13.17
N VAL A 103 21.04 -0.49 13.98
CA VAL A 103 21.15 -1.89 13.54
C VAL A 103 19.77 -2.55 13.57
N VAL A 104 19.27 -2.93 12.39
CA VAL A 104 18.02 -3.66 12.22
C VAL A 104 18.33 -5.10 11.82
N MET A 105 17.95 -6.04 12.68
CA MET A 105 18.12 -7.47 12.44
C MET A 105 16.83 -8.07 11.89
N LEU A 106 16.86 -8.53 10.65
CA LEU A 106 15.70 -9.15 9.99
C LEU A 106 15.67 -10.65 10.31
N VAL A 107 14.60 -11.11 10.93
CA VAL A 107 14.40 -12.52 11.29
C VAL A 107 13.10 -13.06 10.70
N GLY A 108 12.97 -14.40 10.59
CA GLY A 108 11.73 -15.03 10.08
C GLY A 108 12.02 -16.32 9.31
N LEU A 109 10.99 -17.04 8.95
CA LEU A 109 11.07 -18.29 8.22
C LEU A 109 11.64 -18.13 6.80
N GLN A 110 12.07 -19.23 6.21
CA GLN A 110 12.46 -19.27 4.79
C GLN A 110 11.24 -18.95 3.91
N GLY A 111 11.43 -18.14 2.88
CA GLY A 111 10.34 -17.72 1.99
C GLY A 111 9.46 -16.59 2.53
N ALA A 112 9.61 -16.16 3.80
CA ALA A 112 8.89 -15.03 4.36
C ALA A 112 9.23 -13.67 3.71
N GLY A 113 10.26 -13.62 2.86
CA GLY A 113 10.62 -12.41 2.12
C GLY A 113 11.59 -11.47 2.84
N LYS A 114 12.41 -11.95 3.77
CA LYS A 114 13.41 -11.15 4.51
C LYS A 114 14.30 -10.32 3.59
N THR A 115 15.03 -10.98 2.69
CA THR A 115 15.95 -10.33 1.74
C THR A 115 15.26 -9.25 0.90
N THR A 116 14.11 -9.58 0.31
CA THR A 116 13.38 -8.65 -0.55
C THR A 116 12.81 -7.48 0.23
N ASN A 117 12.10 -7.74 1.34
CA ASN A 117 11.47 -6.68 2.11
C ASN A 117 12.47 -5.88 2.96
N GLY A 118 13.56 -6.50 3.41
CA GLY A 118 14.68 -5.78 4.02
C GLY A 118 15.31 -4.80 3.05
N SER A 119 15.52 -5.22 1.78
CA SER A 119 16.01 -4.32 0.72
C SER A 119 15.01 -3.19 0.41
N LYS A 120 13.70 -3.49 0.33
CA LYS A 120 12.65 -2.47 0.17
C LYS A 120 12.66 -1.45 1.31
N LEU A 121 12.80 -1.93 2.55
CA LEU A 121 12.87 -1.09 3.74
C LEU A 121 14.10 -0.19 3.72
N ALA A 122 15.28 -0.74 3.39
CA ALA A 122 16.50 0.04 3.20
C ALA A 122 16.32 1.11 2.10
N GLY A 123 15.68 0.76 0.98
CA GLY A 123 15.31 1.71 -0.08
C GLY A 123 14.36 2.81 0.40
N LEU A 124 13.37 2.47 1.24
CA LEU A 124 12.48 3.45 1.86
C LEU A 124 13.26 4.40 2.77
N MET A 125 14.15 3.88 3.62
CA MET A 125 14.99 4.70 4.50
C MET A 125 15.91 5.61 3.69
N LYS A 126 16.51 5.13 2.61
CA LYS A 126 17.32 5.94 1.71
C LYS A 126 16.53 7.12 1.10
N ARG A 127 15.28 6.88 0.67
CA ARG A 127 14.39 7.96 0.18
C ARG A 127 14.05 8.99 1.26
N GLN A 128 14.12 8.60 2.53
CA GLN A 128 13.96 9.49 3.69
C GLN A 128 15.26 10.20 4.11
N GLY A 129 16.33 10.08 3.30
CA GLY A 129 17.60 10.77 3.53
C GLY A 129 18.58 10.01 4.42
N LYS A 130 18.35 8.73 4.71
CA LYS A 130 19.28 7.87 5.44
C LYS A 130 20.34 7.28 4.50
N ASN A 131 21.46 6.85 5.07
CA ASN A 131 22.56 6.16 4.37
C ASN A 131 22.66 4.69 4.82
N PRO A 132 21.76 3.80 4.33
CA PRO A 132 21.72 2.41 4.78
C PRO A 132 22.83 1.56 4.18
N LEU A 133 23.20 0.50 4.90
CA LEU A 133 24.04 -0.62 4.49
C LEU A 133 23.23 -1.92 4.60
N LEU A 134 23.30 -2.78 3.59
CA LEU A 134 22.76 -4.14 3.65
C LEU A 134 23.90 -5.11 4.02
N ALA A 135 23.65 -6.08 4.90
CA ALA A 135 24.65 -7.09 5.29
C ALA A 135 24.11 -8.50 5.04
N ALA A 136 24.84 -9.30 4.27
CA ALA A 136 24.46 -10.64 3.86
C ALA A 136 24.87 -11.68 4.93
N CYS A 137 24.00 -11.92 5.90
CA CYS A 137 24.21 -12.92 6.95
C CYS A 137 23.55 -14.29 6.63
N ASP A 138 22.74 -14.42 5.56
CA ASP A 138 22.26 -15.72 5.06
C ASP A 138 23.34 -16.39 4.19
N ILE A 139 24.25 -17.06 4.84
CA ILE A 139 25.41 -17.73 4.21
C ILE A 139 25.08 -19.10 3.64
N TYR A 140 23.98 -19.71 4.07
CA TYR A 140 23.61 -21.07 3.69
C TYR A 140 23.02 -21.15 2.27
N ARG A 141 22.62 -20.00 1.74
CA ARG A 141 22.00 -19.88 0.42
C ARG A 141 22.80 -18.90 -0.45
N PRO A 142 23.75 -19.40 -1.28
CA PRO A 142 24.52 -18.52 -2.16
C PRO A 142 23.65 -17.62 -3.06
N ALA A 143 22.49 -18.12 -3.47
CA ALA A 143 21.52 -17.34 -4.22
C ALA A 143 20.94 -16.16 -3.41
N ALA A 144 20.84 -16.25 -2.07
CA ALA A 144 20.36 -15.15 -1.24
C ALA A 144 21.36 -13.99 -1.20
N ILE A 145 22.66 -14.28 -1.08
CA ILE A 145 23.72 -13.26 -1.16
C ILE A 145 23.67 -12.55 -2.51
N GLN A 146 23.55 -13.31 -3.60
CA GLN A 146 23.47 -12.73 -4.94
C GLN A 146 22.18 -11.91 -5.12
N GLN A 147 21.06 -12.38 -4.59
CA GLN A 147 19.78 -11.65 -4.60
C GLN A 147 19.91 -10.32 -3.86
N LEU A 148 20.52 -10.31 -2.68
CA LEU A 148 20.75 -9.09 -1.89
C LEU A 148 21.61 -8.09 -2.66
N LYS A 149 22.69 -8.56 -3.33
CA LYS A 149 23.54 -7.72 -4.21
C LYS A 149 22.74 -7.07 -5.33
N VAL A 150 21.92 -7.84 -6.05
CA VAL A 150 21.09 -7.32 -7.13
C VAL A 150 20.08 -6.27 -6.61
N CYS A 151 19.49 -6.51 -5.44
CA CYS A 151 18.60 -5.53 -4.81
C CYS A 151 19.36 -4.26 -4.41
N GLY A 152 20.53 -4.42 -3.79
CA GLY A 152 21.41 -3.30 -3.40
C GLY A 152 21.84 -2.46 -4.61
N GLU A 153 22.25 -3.08 -5.70
CA GLU A 153 22.64 -2.42 -6.94
C GLU A 153 21.48 -1.61 -7.53
N LYS A 154 20.28 -2.20 -7.66
CA LYS A 154 19.10 -1.51 -8.16
C LYS A 154 18.68 -0.30 -7.31
N LEU A 155 18.92 -0.36 -6.01
CA LEU A 155 18.59 0.71 -5.06
C LEU A 155 19.76 1.69 -4.87
N GLY A 156 20.95 1.37 -5.40
CA GLY A 156 22.19 2.10 -5.15
C GLY A 156 22.59 2.07 -3.66
N ILE A 157 22.36 0.94 -2.98
CA ILE A 157 22.70 0.72 -1.57
C ILE A 157 23.85 -0.29 -1.52
N PRO A 158 24.96 -0.01 -0.83
CA PRO A 158 26.06 -0.93 -0.71
C PRO A 158 25.65 -2.18 0.08
N VAL A 159 26.25 -3.32 -0.32
CA VAL A 159 26.03 -4.61 0.33
C VAL A 159 27.35 -5.09 0.92
N PHE A 160 27.38 -5.30 2.22
CA PHE A 160 28.50 -5.92 2.91
C PHE A 160 28.36 -7.44 2.88
N GLU A 161 29.36 -8.12 2.33
CA GLU A 161 29.39 -9.58 2.28
C GLU A 161 30.83 -10.09 2.45
N LYS A 162 30.97 -11.29 3.00
CA LYS A 162 32.24 -11.94 3.26
C LYS A 162 32.23 -13.42 2.82
N GLY A 163 31.31 -13.78 1.94
CA GLY A 163 31.11 -15.16 1.52
C GLY A 163 30.52 -16.03 2.63
N GLN A 164 30.97 -17.31 2.69
CA GLN A 164 30.42 -18.31 3.61
C GLN A 164 31.29 -18.44 4.87
N ILE A 165 31.38 -17.41 5.68
CA ILE A 165 31.99 -17.44 7.01
C ILE A 165 30.93 -17.34 8.09
N ASP A 166 31.32 -17.41 9.37
CA ASP A 166 30.36 -17.29 10.50
C ASP A 166 29.48 -16.06 10.40
N PRO A 167 28.12 -16.20 10.41
CA PRO A 167 27.17 -15.10 10.33
C PRO A 167 27.36 -14.08 11.45
N VAL A 168 27.77 -14.52 12.64
CA VAL A 168 28.04 -13.64 13.78
C VAL A 168 29.21 -12.70 13.49
N GLN A 169 30.24 -13.23 12.84
CA GLN A 169 31.39 -12.43 12.43
C GLN A 169 31.00 -11.43 11.34
N ILE A 170 30.22 -11.85 10.33
CA ILE A 170 29.73 -10.96 9.27
C ILE A 170 28.95 -9.80 9.87
N ALA A 171 28.03 -10.08 10.80
CA ALA A 171 27.23 -9.05 11.45
C ALA A 171 28.09 -8.03 12.22
N LYS A 172 29.08 -8.47 13.00
CA LYS A 172 30.03 -7.60 13.72
C LYS A 172 30.83 -6.71 12.77
N GLU A 173 31.38 -7.32 11.73
CA GLU A 173 32.21 -6.61 10.75
C GLU A 173 31.37 -5.62 9.95
N ALA A 174 30.11 -5.96 9.59
CA ALA A 174 29.19 -5.06 8.92
C ALA A 174 28.88 -3.81 9.74
N VAL A 175 28.62 -3.95 11.05
CA VAL A 175 28.40 -2.82 11.95
C VAL A 175 29.65 -1.95 12.08
N THR A 176 30.82 -2.58 12.16
CA THR A 176 32.10 -1.87 12.21
C THR A 176 32.34 -1.10 10.91
N TYR A 177 32.14 -1.76 9.78
CA TYR A 177 32.24 -1.14 8.44
C TYR A 177 31.29 0.06 8.31
N ALA A 178 30.05 -0.08 8.75
CA ALA A 178 29.07 1.01 8.72
C ALA A 178 29.56 2.25 9.48
N ARG A 179 30.10 2.07 10.68
CA ARG A 179 30.68 3.17 11.48
C ARG A 179 31.84 3.86 10.76
N GLN A 180 32.73 3.07 10.15
CA GLN A 180 33.92 3.60 9.47
C GLN A 180 33.58 4.35 8.18
N HIS A 181 32.49 3.99 7.49
CA HIS A 181 32.10 4.53 6.19
C HIS A 181 30.91 5.50 6.26
N GLY A 182 30.47 5.89 7.47
CA GLY A 182 29.43 6.89 7.66
C GLY A 182 28.02 6.42 7.29
N HIS A 183 27.76 5.10 7.36
CA HIS A 183 26.40 4.58 7.25
C HIS A 183 25.67 4.78 8.59
N ASP A 184 24.43 5.25 8.51
CA ASP A 184 23.59 5.53 9.69
C ASP A 184 22.58 4.42 10.00
N MET A 185 22.43 3.45 9.09
CA MET A 185 21.59 2.27 9.29
C MET A 185 22.26 1.02 8.73
N VAL A 186 22.09 -0.12 9.41
CA VAL A 186 22.55 -1.45 8.96
C VAL A 186 21.40 -2.43 9.02
N PHE A 187 21.10 -3.08 7.89
CA PHE A 187 20.11 -4.14 7.81
C PHE A 187 20.82 -5.49 7.71
N LEU A 188 20.69 -6.31 8.75
CA LEU A 188 21.25 -7.66 8.78
C LEU A 188 20.23 -8.64 8.20
N ASP A 189 20.47 -9.13 6.98
CA ASP A 189 19.63 -10.15 6.33
C ASP A 189 20.08 -11.53 6.81
N THR A 190 19.38 -12.07 7.83
CA THR A 190 19.75 -13.33 8.47
C THR A 190 19.16 -14.55 7.77
N ALA A 191 19.71 -15.71 8.03
CA ALA A 191 19.20 -16.98 7.54
C ALA A 191 17.74 -17.23 7.98
N GLY A 192 17.03 -18.02 7.21
CA GLY A 192 15.74 -18.59 7.58
C GLY A 192 15.67 -20.06 7.21
N ARG A 193 14.98 -20.83 8.03
CA ARG A 193 14.70 -22.24 7.75
C ARG A 193 13.19 -22.44 7.54
N LEU A 194 12.80 -23.61 7.03
CA LEU A 194 11.39 -23.93 6.77
C LEU A 194 10.56 -23.98 8.06
N HIS A 195 11.19 -24.36 9.16
CA HIS A 195 10.58 -24.41 10.48
C HIS A 195 11.45 -23.72 11.50
N VAL A 196 10.86 -23.35 12.63
CA VAL A 196 11.60 -22.89 13.80
C VAL A 196 12.30 -24.09 14.41
N ASP A 197 13.62 -24.09 14.40
CA ASP A 197 14.47 -25.11 15.03
C ASP A 197 15.48 -24.47 15.98
N GLU A 198 15.99 -25.27 16.90
CA GLU A 198 16.91 -24.81 17.95
C GLU A 198 18.21 -24.23 17.38
N ALA A 199 18.75 -24.86 16.32
CA ALA A 199 20.02 -24.40 15.73
C ALA A 199 19.89 -23.01 15.09
N LEU A 200 18.75 -22.73 14.41
CA LEU A 200 18.47 -21.39 13.88
C LEU A 200 18.34 -20.38 15.03
N MET A 201 17.61 -20.73 16.07
CA MET A 201 17.36 -19.81 17.19
C MET A 201 18.62 -19.49 17.97
N GLU A 202 19.52 -20.46 18.15
CA GLU A 202 20.84 -20.23 18.77
C GLU A 202 21.73 -19.33 17.90
N GLU A 203 21.77 -19.54 16.59
CA GLU A 203 22.48 -18.64 15.67
C GLU A 203 21.98 -17.20 15.78
N LEU A 204 20.65 -17.00 15.74
CA LEU A 204 20.05 -15.67 15.84
C LEU A 204 20.32 -15.04 17.21
N LYS A 205 20.30 -15.80 18.30
CA LYS A 205 20.69 -15.32 19.63
C LYS A 205 22.14 -14.90 19.70
N ASN A 206 23.03 -15.66 19.05
CA ASN A 206 24.46 -15.34 18.99
C ASN A 206 24.71 -14.04 18.21
N ILE A 207 24.00 -13.82 17.10
CA ILE A 207 24.04 -12.55 16.37
C ILE A 207 23.51 -11.44 17.28
N LYS A 208 22.30 -11.59 17.87
CA LYS A 208 21.68 -10.62 18.80
C LYS A 208 22.63 -10.21 19.90
N SER A 209 23.24 -11.18 20.61
CA SER A 209 24.14 -10.92 21.74
C SER A 209 25.42 -10.17 21.32
N SER A 210 25.89 -10.45 20.11
CA SER A 210 27.13 -9.92 19.58
C SER A 210 27.05 -8.51 19.06
N VAL A 211 25.96 -8.14 18.35
CA VAL A 211 25.81 -6.83 17.73
C VAL A 211 24.84 -5.92 18.49
N LYS A 212 24.03 -6.48 19.40
CA LYS A 212 23.00 -5.78 20.17
C LYS A 212 22.15 -4.88 19.25
N PRO A 213 21.37 -5.48 18.35
CA PRO A 213 20.58 -4.70 17.40
C PRO A 213 19.64 -3.75 18.12
N ASP A 214 19.43 -2.55 17.56
CA ASP A 214 18.48 -1.57 18.05
C ASP A 214 17.05 -2.02 17.76
N GLU A 215 16.88 -2.90 16.75
CA GLU A 215 15.58 -3.46 16.39
C GLU A 215 15.74 -4.89 15.80
N ILE A 216 14.97 -5.82 16.37
CA ILE A 216 14.76 -7.15 15.82
C ILE A 216 13.40 -7.17 15.14
N MET A 217 13.41 -7.16 13.82
CA MET A 217 12.20 -7.10 13.00
C MET A 217 11.87 -8.47 12.42
N LEU A 218 10.74 -9.02 12.83
CA LEU A 218 10.24 -10.28 12.29
C LEU A 218 9.51 -10.03 10.96
N VAL A 219 9.97 -10.67 9.90
CA VAL A 219 9.29 -10.68 8.60
C VAL A 219 8.39 -11.88 8.51
N VAL A 220 7.10 -11.65 8.30
CA VAL A 220 6.04 -12.67 8.27
C VAL A 220 5.32 -12.62 6.94
N ASP A 221 5.12 -13.78 6.32
CA ASP A 221 4.31 -13.91 5.11
C ASP A 221 2.81 -13.88 5.48
N ALA A 222 2.10 -12.82 5.07
CA ALA A 222 0.69 -12.63 5.37
C ALA A 222 -0.20 -13.74 4.80
N MET A 223 0.25 -14.42 3.73
CA MET A 223 -0.52 -15.48 3.07
C MET A 223 -0.52 -16.82 3.82
N THR A 224 0.38 -17.03 4.79
CA THR A 224 0.52 -18.30 5.50
C THR A 224 -0.49 -18.49 6.65
N GLY A 225 -1.37 -17.50 6.88
CA GLY A 225 -2.47 -17.63 7.83
C GLY A 225 -2.01 -17.95 9.26
N GLN A 226 -2.53 -19.03 9.86
CA GLN A 226 -2.21 -19.42 11.23
C GLN A 226 -0.75 -19.82 11.45
N ASP A 227 -0.05 -20.33 10.43
CA ASP A 227 1.37 -20.67 10.55
C ASP A 227 2.24 -19.43 10.76
N ALA A 228 1.84 -18.30 10.16
CA ALA A 228 2.46 -16.99 10.43
C ALA A 228 2.39 -16.61 11.92
N VAL A 229 1.25 -16.88 12.54
CA VAL A 229 1.00 -16.56 13.95
C VAL A 229 1.82 -17.46 14.87
N ASN A 230 1.88 -18.76 14.58
CA ASN A 230 2.67 -19.72 15.35
C ASN A 230 4.17 -19.41 15.27
N ALA A 231 4.65 -19.11 14.06
CA ALA A 231 6.03 -18.66 13.87
C ALA A 231 6.33 -17.38 14.64
N ALA A 232 5.44 -16.38 14.54
CA ALA A 232 5.62 -15.12 15.25
C ALA A 232 5.69 -15.28 16.76
N GLN A 233 4.85 -16.14 17.32
CA GLN A 233 4.91 -16.47 18.75
C GLN A 233 6.25 -17.10 19.12
N SER A 234 6.71 -18.11 18.38
CA SER A 234 8.00 -18.77 18.65
C SER A 234 9.18 -17.81 18.54
N PHE A 235 9.25 -16.99 17.49
CA PHE A 235 10.31 -15.98 17.35
C PHE A 235 10.29 -14.97 18.51
N ASN A 236 9.10 -14.57 18.97
CA ASN A 236 8.96 -13.64 20.10
C ASN A 236 9.43 -14.28 21.41
N GLU A 237 9.08 -15.53 21.67
CA GLU A 237 9.50 -16.25 22.88
C GLU A 237 11.04 -16.45 22.95
N TRP A 238 11.67 -16.74 21.80
CA TRP A 238 13.10 -17.00 21.74
C TRP A 238 13.97 -15.74 21.66
N LEU A 239 13.52 -14.72 20.95
CA LEU A 239 14.34 -13.55 20.63
C LEU A 239 13.82 -12.24 21.23
N ASP A 240 12.61 -12.23 21.82
CA ASP A 240 11.93 -10.98 22.23
C ASP A 240 12.04 -9.94 21.11
N ILE A 241 11.33 -10.18 20.03
CA ILE A 241 11.32 -9.30 18.85
C ILE A 241 10.77 -7.92 19.19
N ASP A 242 11.18 -6.87 18.47
CA ASP A 242 10.73 -5.50 18.71
C ASP A 242 9.55 -5.12 17.84
N SER A 243 9.49 -5.64 16.61
CA SER A 243 8.44 -5.33 15.65
C SER A 243 8.23 -6.44 14.62
N VAL A 244 7.15 -6.27 13.86
CA VAL A 244 6.76 -7.16 12.76
C VAL A 244 6.67 -6.37 11.46
N MET A 245 7.08 -7.00 10.37
CA MET A 245 6.87 -6.57 8.99
C MET A 245 6.06 -7.63 8.26
N LEU A 246 4.94 -7.27 7.69
CA LEU A 246 4.12 -8.15 6.88
C LEU A 246 4.62 -8.13 5.43
N SER A 247 4.88 -9.28 4.85
CA SER A 247 5.18 -9.44 3.44
C SER A 247 3.99 -9.97 2.67
N LYS A 248 3.95 -9.78 1.35
CA LYS A 248 2.95 -10.31 0.42
C LYS A 248 1.50 -9.94 0.78
N LEU A 249 1.31 -8.78 1.37
CA LEU A 249 -0.02 -8.33 1.78
C LEU A 249 -0.96 -8.11 0.57
N ASP A 250 -0.42 -7.81 -0.60
CA ASP A 250 -1.12 -7.69 -1.87
C ASP A 250 -1.80 -8.99 -2.32
N GLY A 251 -1.19 -10.14 -2.01
CA GLY A 251 -1.74 -11.47 -2.28
C GLY A 251 -2.69 -12.00 -1.21
N ASP A 252 -2.73 -11.38 -0.04
CA ASP A 252 -3.56 -11.81 1.08
C ASP A 252 -5.01 -11.29 0.97
N ALA A 253 -5.87 -12.10 0.35
CA ALA A 253 -7.30 -11.79 0.27
C ALA A 253 -8.04 -11.99 1.62
N ARG A 254 -7.43 -12.68 2.60
CA ARG A 254 -8.03 -13.02 3.89
C ARG A 254 -7.72 -12.03 4.98
N GLY A 255 -6.46 -11.61 5.13
CA GLY A 255 -6.03 -10.57 6.06
C GLY A 255 -5.91 -10.98 7.53
N GLY A 256 -6.15 -12.24 7.85
CA GLY A 256 -6.21 -12.71 9.23
C GLY A 256 -4.86 -12.69 9.96
N ALA A 257 -3.76 -12.88 9.24
CA ALA A 257 -2.43 -12.86 9.83
C ALA A 257 -2.11 -11.50 10.48
N ALA A 258 -2.43 -10.39 9.82
CA ALA A 258 -2.21 -9.04 10.34
C ALA A 258 -2.89 -8.81 11.70
N LEU A 259 -4.16 -9.24 11.80
CA LEU A 259 -4.96 -9.12 13.03
C LEU A 259 -4.42 -10.02 14.16
N SER A 260 -4.01 -11.25 13.82
CA SER A 260 -3.63 -12.26 14.80
C SER A 260 -2.20 -12.06 15.33
N VAL A 261 -1.23 -11.76 14.45
CA VAL A 261 0.18 -11.63 14.83
C VAL A 261 0.37 -10.54 15.88
N ARG A 262 -0.24 -9.37 15.68
CA ARG A 262 -0.17 -8.26 16.64
C ARG A 262 -0.82 -8.63 17.98
N ALA A 263 -2.00 -9.23 17.93
CA ALA A 263 -2.75 -9.58 19.14
C ALA A 263 -2.05 -10.64 20.00
N ILE A 264 -1.35 -11.60 19.36
CA ILE A 264 -0.69 -12.69 20.06
C ILE A 264 0.72 -12.30 20.54
N THR A 265 1.50 -11.62 19.72
CA THR A 265 2.87 -11.22 20.09
C THR A 265 2.93 -9.97 20.99
N GLY A 266 1.89 -9.14 20.93
CA GLY A 266 1.93 -7.81 21.57
C GLY A 266 2.84 -6.79 20.86
N LYS A 267 3.56 -7.21 19.81
CA LYS A 267 4.56 -6.38 19.11
C LYS A 267 3.93 -5.59 17.95
N PRO A 268 4.35 -4.33 17.73
CA PRO A 268 3.78 -3.51 16.68
C PRO A 268 4.13 -4.01 15.28
N ILE A 269 3.16 -3.94 14.36
CA ILE A 269 3.46 -4.06 12.93
C ILE A 269 3.90 -2.67 12.47
N LYS A 270 5.11 -2.57 11.89
CA LYS A 270 5.68 -1.29 11.45
C LYS A 270 5.58 -1.06 9.95
N PHE A 271 5.72 -2.12 9.16
CA PHE A 271 5.75 -2.03 7.70
C PHE A 271 4.97 -3.16 7.05
N ALA A 272 4.51 -2.91 5.82
CA ALA A 272 3.86 -3.89 4.97
C ALA A 272 4.42 -3.85 3.54
N GLY A 273 4.79 -5.01 3.02
CA GLY A 273 5.10 -5.21 1.60
C GLY A 273 3.80 -5.44 0.83
N ILE A 274 3.55 -4.57 -0.14
CA ILE A 274 2.27 -4.44 -0.85
C ILE A 274 2.37 -4.76 -2.34
N GLY A 275 3.43 -5.42 -2.78
CA GLY A 275 3.65 -5.78 -4.17
C GLY A 275 5.06 -6.34 -4.39
N GLU A 276 5.43 -6.57 -5.64
CA GLU A 276 6.72 -7.20 -6.00
C GLU A 276 7.86 -6.20 -6.24
N LYS A 277 7.55 -4.95 -6.62
CA LYS A 277 8.58 -3.94 -6.92
C LYS A 277 9.32 -3.51 -5.67
N LEU A 278 10.55 -2.99 -5.83
CA LEU A 278 11.37 -2.53 -4.71
C LEU A 278 10.80 -1.28 -4.01
N GLU A 279 9.89 -0.56 -4.65
CA GLU A 279 9.16 0.56 -4.09
C GLU A 279 7.91 0.14 -3.31
N ASP A 280 7.41 -1.09 -3.51
CA ASP A 280 6.14 -1.58 -2.95
C ASP A 280 6.28 -1.96 -1.48
N ILE A 281 6.48 -0.96 -0.65
CA ILE A 281 6.51 -1.02 0.81
C ILE A 281 5.87 0.24 1.37
N GLU A 282 5.07 0.09 2.39
CA GLU A 282 4.47 1.22 3.11
C GLU A 282 4.60 1.06 4.63
N ALA A 283 4.58 2.16 5.37
CA ALA A 283 4.41 2.13 6.83
C ALA A 283 3.03 1.56 7.15
N PHE A 284 2.95 0.73 8.19
CA PHE A 284 1.69 0.14 8.61
C PHE A 284 0.91 1.13 9.45
N HIS A 285 -0.25 1.53 8.97
CA HIS A 285 -1.18 2.44 9.64
C HIS A 285 -2.42 1.64 10.09
N PRO A 286 -2.57 1.32 11.39
CA PRO A 286 -3.69 0.54 11.91
C PRO A 286 -5.07 1.08 11.54
N ASP A 287 -5.27 2.38 11.63
CA ASP A 287 -6.51 3.09 11.31
C ASP A 287 -6.90 2.95 9.83
N ARG A 288 -5.91 3.08 8.92
CA ARG A 288 -6.13 2.91 7.48
C ARG A 288 -6.43 1.47 7.12
N MET A 289 -5.72 0.52 7.75
CA MET A 289 -5.96 -0.90 7.55
C MET A 289 -7.34 -1.32 8.05
N ALA A 290 -7.77 -0.83 9.22
CA ALA A 290 -9.13 -1.02 9.71
C ALA A 290 -10.17 -0.48 8.72
N SER A 291 -9.99 0.74 8.23
CA SER A 291 -10.88 1.35 7.24
C SER A 291 -10.94 0.57 5.93
N ARG A 292 -9.81 0.04 5.44
CA ARG A 292 -9.76 -0.84 4.25
C ARG A 292 -10.55 -2.13 4.48
N ILE A 293 -10.34 -2.81 5.60
CA ILE A 293 -11.06 -4.05 5.97
C ILE A 293 -12.57 -3.82 6.07
N LEU A 294 -12.99 -2.68 6.58
CA LEU A 294 -14.40 -2.33 6.73
C LEU A 294 -15.06 -1.80 5.43
N GLY A 295 -14.30 -1.71 4.34
CA GLY A 295 -14.80 -1.20 3.06
C GLY A 295 -15.11 0.31 3.07
N MET A 296 -14.52 1.05 4.00
CA MET A 296 -14.70 2.50 4.12
C MET A 296 -13.75 3.29 3.21
N GLY A 297 -12.82 2.60 2.54
CA GLY A 297 -11.78 3.18 1.72
C GLY A 297 -10.61 3.73 2.53
N ASP A 298 -9.56 4.12 1.83
CA ASP A 298 -8.36 4.71 2.43
C ASP A 298 -8.04 6.03 1.73
N VAL A 299 -8.81 7.05 2.06
CA VAL A 299 -8.68 8.39 1.45
C VAL A 299 -7.32 9.02 1.80
N LEU A 300 -6.79 8.78 3.00
CA LEU A 300 -5.52 9.37 3.43
C LEU A 300 -4.34 8.81 2.65
N SER A 301 -4.26 7.49 2.47
CA SER A 301 -3.23 6.88 1.61
C SER A 301 -3.34 7.33 0.15
N LEU A 302 -4.57 7.58 -0.34
CA LEU A 302 -4.78 8.12 -1.67
C LEU A 302 -4.23 9.55 -1.79
N ILE A 303 -4.51 10.40 -0.79
CA ILE A 303 -3.99 11.77 -0.73
C ILE A 303 -2.45 11.76 -0.68
N GLU A 304 -1.84 10.93 0.18
CA GLU A 304 -0.38 10.84 0.27
C GLU A 304 0.29 10.33 -1.02
N LYS A 305 -0.34 9.36 -1.70
CA LYS A 305 0.14 8.93 -3.02
C LYS A 305 0.03 10.05 -4.05
N ALA A 306 -1.08 10.79 -4.00
CA ALA A 306 -1.27 11.96 -4.86
C ALA A 306 -0.24 13.06 -4.56
N GLU A 307 0.03 13.36 -3.28
CA GLU A 307 1.03 14.34 -2.87
C GLU A 307 2.45 13.93 -3.28
N LYS A 308 2.82 12.66 -3.13
CA LYS A 308 4.13 12.15 -3.58
C LYS A 308 4.30 12.18 -5.10
N ALA A 309 3.23 11.98 -5.85
CA ALA A 309 3.22 12.09 -7.30
C ALA A 309 3.13 13.54 -7.78
N TYR A 310 2.80 14.48 -6.87
CA TYR A 310 2.51 15.87 -7.17
C TYR A 310 3.78 16.72 -7.07
N ASP A 311 4.35 17.04 -8.23
CA ASP A 311 5.39 18.07 -8.34
C ASP A 311 4.74 19.45 -8.29
N SER A 312 4.82 20.10 -7.12
CA SER A 312 4.16 21.40 -6.88
C SER A 312 4.54 22.51 -7.89
N LYS A 313 5.75 22.48 -8.44
CA LYS A 313 6.18 23.43 -9.47
C LYS A 313 5.49 23.15 -10.80
N LYS A 314 5.47 21.89 -11.24
CA LYS A 314 4.77 21.48 -12.47
C LYS A 314 3.28 21.71 -12.40
N ALA A 315 2.69 21.53 -11.24
CA ALA A 315 1.27 21.77 -11.03
C ALA A 315 0.90 23.27 -11.10
N ALA A 316 1.69 24.15 -10.51
CA ALA A 316 1.49 25.58 -10.63
C ALA A 316 1.65 26.07 -12.09
N GLU A 317 2.65 25.56 -12.81
CA GLU A 317 2.82 25.83 -14.24
C GLU A 317 1.65 25.30 -15.07
N MET A 318 1.13 24.12 -14.74
CA MET A 318 -0.02 23.52 -15.40
C MET A 318 -1.29 24.34 -15.16
N GLU A 319 -1.51 24.79 -13.92
CA GLU A 319 -2.65 25.65 -13.58
C GLU A 319 -2.60 26.98 -14.36
N GLU A 320 -1.42 27.57 -14.52
CA GLU A 320 -1.22 28.77 -15.32
C GLU A 320 -1.47 28.51 -16.80
N ARG A 321 -0.99 27.38 -17.36
CA ARG A 321 -1.26 26.95 -18.75
C ARG A 321 -2.73 26.69 -19.00
N LEU A 322 -3.45 26.07 -18.05
CA LEU A 322 -4.89 25.86 -18.11
C LEU A 322 -5.66 27.21 -18.12
N LYS A 323 -5.31 28.13 -17.21
CA LYS A 323 -5.91 29.48 -17.14
C LYS A 323 -5.63 30.32 -18.39
N SER A 324 -4.43 30.19 -18.97
CA SER A 324 -4.03 30.90 -20.17
C SER A 324 -4.49 30.26 -21.49
N ASN A 325 -5.29 29.18 -21.43
CA ASN A 325 -5.76 28.41 -22.59
C ASN A 325 -4.63 27.84 -23.48
N LYS A 326 -3.45 27.59 -22.88
CA LYS A 326 -2.25 27.03 -23.53
C LYS A 326 -2.08 25.52 -23.29
N PHE A 327 -3.14 24.82 -22.90
CA PHE A 327 -3.11 23.38 -22.67
C PHE A 327 -2.89 22.61 -23.97
N THR A 328 -1.89 21.74 -24.01
CA THR A 328 -1.41 21.00 -25.19
C THR A 328 -1.61 19.50 -25.06
N LEU A 329 -1.44 18.74 -26.15
CA LEU A 329 -1.42 17.27 -26.10
C LEU A 329 -0.19 16.73 -25.36
N GLN A 330 0.90 17.50 -25.25
CA GLN A 330 2.04 17.14 -24.42
C GLN A 330 1.66 17.22 -22.93
N ASP A 331 0.99 18.30 -22.51
CA ASP A 331 0.50 18.43 -21.13
C ASP A 331 -0.50 17.30 -20.77
N PHE A 332 -1.35 16.91 -21.72
CA PHE A 332 -2.27 15.77 -21.56
C PHE A 332 -1.53 14.43 -21.41
N TYR A 333 -0.48 14.21 -22.19
CA TYR A 333 0.38 13.04 -22.06
C TYR A 333 1.09 12.99 -20.71
N ASP A 334 1.65 14.10 -20.26
CA ASP A 334 2.34 14.20 -18.98
C ASP A 334 1.40 13.88 -17.82
N GLN A 335 0.13 14.30 -17.90
CA GLN A 335 -0.91 13.90 -16.93
C GLN A 335 -1.24 12.41 -16.98
N LEU A 336 -1.33 11.80 -18.16
CA LEU A 336 -1.55 10.36 -18.29
C LEU A 336 -0.41 9.55 -17.65
N VAL A 337 0.84 9.97 -17.86
CA VAL A 337 2.03 9.34 -17.25
C VAL A 337 1.98 9.49 -15.73
N GLN A 338 1.61 10.67 -15.22
CA GLN A 338 1.47 10.93 -13.80
C GLN A 338 0.37 10.05 -13.17
N LEU A 339 -0.79 9.92 -13.81
CA LEU A 339 -1.85 9.02 -13.37
C LEU A 339 -1.39 7.55 -13.32
N LYS A 340 -0.64 7.09 -14.34
CA LYS A 340 -0.04 5.75 -14.34
C LYS A 340 0.96 5.55 -13.19
N SER A 341 1.72 6.57 -12.81
CA SER A 341 2.70 6.48 -11.71
C SER A 341 2.04 6.37 -10.34
N MET A 342 0.76 6.75 -10.20
CA MET A 342 -0.02 6.64 -8.97
C MET A 342 -0.57 5.22 -8.71
N GLY A 343 -0.37 4.28 -9.62
CA GLY A 343 -0.90 2.92 -9.60
C GLY A 343 -1.97 2.67 -10.66
N SER A 344 -2.51 1.44 -10.69
CA SER A 344 -3.60 1.15 -11.62
C SER A 344 -4.85 1.94 -11.25
N MET A 345 -5.62 2.38 -12.27
CA MET A 345 -6.89 3.09 -12.04
C MET A 345 -7.88 2.25 -11.20
N GLN A 346 -7.79 0.93 -11.31
CA GLN A 346 -8.58 0.00 -10.51
C GLN A 346 -8.18 0.05 -9.04
N GLU A 347 -6.88 0.17 -8.72
CA GLU A 347 -6.38 0.35 -7.35
C GLU A 347 -6.80 1.69 -6.76
N LEU A 348 -6.74 2.77 -7.56
CA LEU A 348 -7.19 4.09 -7.13
C LEU A 348 -8.69 4.10 -6.80
N LEU A 349 -9.51 3.51 -7.67
CA LEU A 349 -10.97 3.39 -7.45
C LEU A 349 -11.30 2.52 -6.24
N ALA A 350 -10.52 1.47 -6.00
CA ALA A 350 -10.72 0.60 -4.84
C ALA A 350 -10.42 1.26 -3.50
N GLN A 351 -9.54 2.26 -3.47
CA GLN A 351 -9.20 3.03 -2.26
C GLN A 351 -10.24 4.13 -1.96
N MET A 352 -11.15 4.44 -2.89
CA MET A 352 -12.22 5.43 -2.67
C MET A 352 -13.38 4.85 -1.86
N PRO A 353 -14.02 5.62 -0.97
CA PRO A 353 -15.23 5.21 -0.29
C PRO A 353 -16.32 4.82 -1.29
N GLY A 354 -16.81 3.57 -1.24
CA GLY A 354 -17.81 3.07 -2.19
C GLY A 354 -17.24 2.57 -3.53
N GLY A 355 -15.92 2.55 -3.71
CA GLY A 355 -15.25 2.12 -4.95
C GLY A 355 -15.55 0.67 -5.36
N MET A 356 -15.93 -0.20 -4.43
CA MET A 356 -16.38 -1.56 -4.74
C MET A 356 -17.65 -1.62 -5.62
N ASN A 357 -18.48 -0.58 -5.62
CA ASN A 357 -19.66 -0.51 -6.48
C ASN A 357 -19.32 -0.16 -7.94
N LEU A 358 -18.06 0.23 -8.21
CA LEU A 358 -17.57 0.59 -9.54
C LEU A 358 -16.84 -0.58 -10.24
N LYS A 359 -16.84 -1.78 -9.66
CA LYS A 359 -16.26 -3.00 -10.27
C LYS A 359 -16.78 -3.32 -11.67
N ASN A 360 -17.96 -2.79 -12.05
CA ASN A 360 -18.55 -2.96 -13.38
C ASN A 360 -18.10 -1.90 -14.40
N VAL A 361 -17.30 -0.92 -14.01
CA VAL A 361 -16.67 0.02 -14.94
C VAL A 361 -15.40 -0.66 -15.46
N GLN A 362 -15.54 -1.38 -16.58
CA GLN A 362 -14.39 -1.87 -17.34
C GLN A 362 -13.64 -0.65 -17.89
N LEU A 363 -12.68 -0.15 -17.14
CA LEU A 363 -11.70 0.79 -17.67
C LEU A 363 -10.80 0.01 -18.63
N ASP A 364 -10.91 0.30 -19.90
CA ASP A 364 -10.08 -0.35 -20.93
C ASP A 364 -8.64 0.20 -20.82
N GLU A 365 -7.80 -0.47 -20.00
CA GLU A 365 -6.36 -0.15 -19.90
C GLU A 365 -5.67 -0.19 -21.28
N LYS A 366 -6.19 -0.99 -22.22
CA LYS A 366 -5.72 -1.01 -23.60
C LYS A 366 -6.08 0.29 -24.33
N ALA A 367 -7.19 0.96 -23.96
CA ALA A 367 -7.54 2.26 -24.53
C ALA A 367 -6.57 3.35 -24.09
N MET A 368 -6.13 3.36 -22.81
CA MET A 368 -5.09 4.28 -22.34
C MET A 368 -3.76 4.04 -23.03
N GLY A 369 -3.34 2.79 -23.18
CA GLY A 369 -2.14 2.44 -23.95
C GLY A 369 -2.20 2.88 -25.42
N ARG A 370 -3.37 2.74 -26.07
CA ARG A 370 -3.58 3.23 -27.44
C ARG A 370 -3.48 4.75 -27.52
N THR A 371 -4.06 5.47 -26.57
CA THR A 371 -3.98 6.94 -26.48
C THR A 371 -2.54 7.41 -26.35
N GLU A 372 -1.77 6.79 -25.46
CA GLU A 372 -0.35 7.04 -25.28
C GLU A 372 0.45 6.80 -26.57
N ALA A 373 0.23 5.65 -27.24
CA ALA A 373 0.90 5.32 -28.50
C ALA A 373 0.60 6.34 -29.61
N ILE A 374 -0.65 6.85 -29.69
CA ILE A 374 -1.04 7.88 -30.65
C ILE A 374 -0.26 9.18 -30.37
N ILE A 375 -0.21 9.64 -29.12
CA ILE A 375 0.49 10.89 -28.78
C ILE A 375 1.99 10.74 -29.01
N LEU A 376 2.60 9.61 -28.62
CA LEU A 376 4.02 9.34 -28.86
C LEU A 376 4.40 9.27 -30.34
N SER A 377 3.46 8.90 -31.21
CA SER A 377 3.65 8.88 -32.66
C SER A 377 3.54 10.25 -33.32
N MET A 378 3.19 11.30 -32.56
CA MET A 378 3.17 12.69 -33.00
C MET A 378 4.54 13.35 -32.81
N THR A 379 4.89 14.28 -33.68
CA THR A 379 6.06 15.13 -33.49
C THR A 379 5.81 16.15 -32.37
N PRO A 380 6.86 16.72 -31.73
CA PRO A 380 6.68 17.75 -30.72
C PRO A 380 5.80 18.92 -31.15
N LYS A 381 5.99 19.40 -32.37
CA LYS A 381 5.16 20.49 -32.95
C LYS A 381 3.69 20.11 -33.11
N GLU A 382 3.40 18.84 -33.40
CA GLU A 382 2.02 18.33 -33.52
C GLU A 382 1.36 18.17 -32.14
N ARG A 383 2.13 17.84 -31.10
CA ARG A 383 1.65 17.79 -29.71
C ARG A 383 1.35 19.17 -29.15
N GLU A 384 2.18 20.17 -29.52
CA GLU A 384 1.96 21.55 -29.13
C GLU A 384 0.77 22.20 -29.86
N ASN A 385 0.65 21.95 -31.16
CA ASN A 385 -0.41 22.52 -31.99
C ASN A 385 -1.13 21.45 -32.82
N PRO A 386 -2.16 20.81 -32.27
CA PRO A 386 -2.94 19.77 -32.98
C PRO A 386 -3.62 20.23 -34.27
N ASN A 387 -3.83 21.55 -34.44
CA ASN A 387 -4.49 22.10 -35.62
C ASN A 387 -3.70 21.87 -36.91
N ILE A 388 -2.40 21.59 -36.83
CA ILE A 388 -1.57 21.30 -38.00
C ILE A 388 -1.73 19.86 -38.49
N ILE A 389 -2.46 19.02 -37.78
CA ILE A 389 -2.61 17.57 -38.07
C ILE A 389 -3.66 17.37 -39.16
N GLY A 390 -3.25 17.51 -40.42
CA GLY A 390 -4.07 17.21 -41.60
C GLY A 390 -4.18 15.69 -41.92
N ALA A 391 -4.93 15.34 -42.95
CA ALA A 391 -5.23 13.96 -43.32
C ALA A 391 -3.99 13.06 -43.50
N SER A 392 -2.94 13.57 -44.15
CA SER A 392 -1.67 12.84 -44.34
C SER A 392 -0.97 12.53 -43.04
N ARG A 393 -0.92 13.52 -42.12
CA ARG A 393 -0.29 13.37 -40.79
C ARG A 393 -1.11 12.38 -39.93
N LYS A 394 -2.44 12.43 -39.97
CA LYS A 394 -3.30 11.46 -39.28
C LYS A 394 -3.03 10.02 -39.69
N LYS A 395 -2.84 9.78 -41.01
CA LYS A 395 -2.45 8.45 -41.53
C LYS A 395 -1.08 8.00 -41.00
N ARG A 396 -0.08 8.90 -41.01
CA ARG A 396 1.27 8.61 -40.48
C ARG A 396 1.23 8.30 -38.97
N ILE A 397 0.50 9.10 -38.19
CA ILE A 397 0.35 8.91 -36.74
C ILE A 397 -0.36 7.58 -36.45
N ALA A 398 -1.45 7.27 -37.19
CA ALA A 398 -2.18 6.02 -37.03
C ALA A 398 -1.30 4.79 -37.32
N ASN A 399 -0.52 4.83 -38.40
CA ASN A 399 0.42 3.78 -38.75
C ASN A 399 1.52 3.60 -37.69
N GLY A 400 2.08 4.70 -37.18
CA GLY A 400 3.11 4.66 -36.14
C GLY A 400 2.60 4.12 -34.80
N ALA A 401 1.34 4.38 -34.48
CA ALA A 401 0.70 3.90 -33.25
C ALA A 401 0.06 2.51 -33.38
N GLY A 402 0.01 1.91 -34.58
CA GLY A 402 -0.64 0.64 -34.81
C GLY A 402 -2.17 0.68 -34.63
N VAL A 403 -2.80 1.83 -34.89
CA VAL A 403 -4.26 2.07 -34.72
C VAL A 403 -4.90 2.57 -36.01
N ARG A 404 -6.23 2.69 -36.05
CA ARG A 404 -6.95 3.26 -37.19
C ARG A 404 -6.95 4.79 -37.15
N VAL A 405 -7.14 5.41 -38.32
CA VAL A 405 -7.25 6.90 -38.41
C VAL A 405 -8.44 7.42 -37.61
N GLU A 406 -9.49 6.59 -37.47
CA GLU A 406 -10.66 6.94 -36.64
C GLU A 406 -10.31 7.12 -35.16
N ASP A 407 -9.37 6.32 -34.64
CA ASP A 407 -8.92 6.44 -33.24
C ASP A 407 -8.13 7.74 -33.02
N VAL A 408 -7.31 8.13 -33.98
CA VAL A 408 -6.63 9.44 -33.99
C VAL A 408 -7.65 10.59 -34.01
N ASN A 409 -8.70 10.48 -34.85
CA ASN A 409 -9.75 11.49 -34.92
C ASN A 409 -10.54 11.57 -33.60
N ARG A 410 -10.83 10.42 -32.98
CA ARG A 410 -11.52 10.34 -31.69
C ARG A 410 -10.71 11.04 -30.61
N LEU A 411 -9.41 10.77 -30.51
CA LEU A 411 -8.53 11.43 -29.55
C LEU A 411 -8.52 12.96 -29.74
N LEU A 412 -8.32 13.44 -30.96
CA LEU A 412 -8.30 14.88 -31.24
C LEU A 412 -9.63 15.54 -30.90
N LYS A 413 -10.77 14.90 -31.21
CA LYS A 413 -12.10 15.41 -30.86
C LYS A 413 -12.31 15.44 -29.35
N SER A 414 -11.92 14.37 -28.61
CA SER A 414 -12.02 14.33 -27.14
C SER A 414 -11.13 15.39 -26.50
N PHE A 415 -9.95 15.64 -27.03
CA PHE A 415 -9.04 16.70 -26.58
C PHE A 415 -9.66 18.09 -26.77
N ASP A 416 -10.27 18.37 -27.92
CA ASP A 416 -10.96 19.64 -28.18
C ASP A 416 -12.17 19.83 -27.27
N GLN A 417 -12.95 18.77 -27.01
CA GLN A 417 -14.07 18.83 -26.06
C GLN A 417 -13.59 19.12 -24.63
N MET A 418 -12.51 18.51 -24.22
CA MET A 418 -11.90 18.75 -22.91
C MET A 418 -11.42 20.21 -22.79
N LYS A 419 -10.75 20.75 -23.80
CA LYS A 419 -10.34 22.17 -23.84
C LYS A 419 -11.54 23.12 -23.73
N ALA A 420 -12.64 22.82 -24.43
CA ALA A 420 -13.86 23.59 -24.37
C ALA A 420 -14.48 23.55 -22.96
N MET A 421 -14.50 22.39 -22.33
CA MET A 421 -14.97 22.22 -20.96
C MET A 421 -14.14 23.01 -19.96
N ILE A 422 -12.81 22.90 -20.03
CA ILE A 422 -11.88 23.66 -19.18
C ILE A 422 -12.13 25.17 -19.32
N LYS A 423 -12.31 25.66 -20.53
CA LYS A 423 -12.61 27.09 -20.79
C LYS A 423 -13.92 27.53 -20.16
N GLN A 424 -14.94 26.68 -20.10
CA GLN A 424 -16.20 27.00 -19.42
C GLN A 424 -16.06 27.10 -17.90
N PHE A 425 -15.13 26.32 -17.30
CA PHE A 425 -14.89 26.30 -15.86
C PHE A 425 -13.85 27.33 -15.39
N SER A 426 -13.03 27.88 -16.28
CA SER A 426 -12.00 28.88 -15.96
C SER A 426 -12.49 30.34 -16.07
N GLY A 427 -13.74 30.60 -16.45
CA GLY A 427 -14.31 31.94 -16.65
C GLY A 427 -14.79 32.61 -15.36
N PRO A 428 -14.85 33.97 -15.31
CA PRO A 428 -15.37 34.71 -14.16
C PRO A 428 -16.85 34.34 -13.93
N GLY A 429 -17.14 33.61 -12.84
CA GLY A 429 -18.48 33.10 -12.49
C GLY A 429 -18.57 31.60 -12.26
N ALA A 430 -17.48 30.86 -12.42
CA ALA A 430 -17.40 29.40 -12.26
C ALA A 430 -17.88 28.90 -10.88
N GLY A 431 -17.58 29.63 -9.80
CA GLY A 431 -17.97 29.24 -8.42
C GLY A 431 -19.47 29.20 -8.15
N LYS A 432 -20.27 30.00 -8.88
CA LYS A 432 -21.73 29.99 -8.77
C LYS A 432 -22.39 28.84 -9.55
N LYS A 433 -21.78 28.41 -10.67
CA LYS A 433 -22.25 27.27 -11.47
C LYS A 433 -21.95 25.92 -10.81
N MET A 434 -20.82 25.80 -10.12
CA MET A 434 -20.42 24.59 -9.42
C MET A 434 -21.36 24.24 -8.24
N LYS A 435 -21.86 25.26 -7.49
CA LYS A 435 -22.89 25.06 -6.44
C LYS A 435 -24.24 24.59 -6.98
N ARG A 436 -24.54 24.83 -8.25
CA ARG A 436 -25.81 24.45 -8.89
C ARG A 436 -25.77 23.02 -9.45
N MET A 437 -24.60 22.53 -9.87
CA MET A 437 -24.40 21.14 -10.34
C MET A 437 -24.21 20.12 -9.22
N GLY A 438 -23.74 20.52 -8.02
CA GLY A 438 -23.66 19.65 -6.85
C GLY A 438 -25.01 19.17 -6.31
N ARG A 439 -26.12 19.62 -6.89
CA ARG A 439 -27.50 19.20 -6.55
C ARG A 439 -28.07 18.12 -7.50
N PHE A 440 -27.36 17.81 -8.59
CA PHE A 440 -27.69 16.70 -9.48
C PHE A 440 -26.55 15.69 -9.39
N GLY A 441 -26.78 14.64 -8.63
CA GLY A 441 -25.86 13.51 -8.49
C GLY A 441 -25.53 12.90 -9.85
N GLY A 442 -24.25 12.67 -10.07
CA GLY A 442 -23.81 11.91 -11.23
C GLY A 442 -22.48 12.42 -11.83
N PHE A 443 -21.36 12.07 -11.23
CA PHE A 443 -20.11 11.92 -11.99
C PHE A 443 -20.23 10.63 -12.82
N GLY A 444 -21.06 10.68 -13.85
CA GLY A 444 -21.20 9.64 -14.84
C GLY A 444 -20.97 10.25 -16.20
N GLY A 445 -19.82 9.95 -16.77
CA GLY A 445 -19.59 10.21 -18.17
C GLY A 445 -18.42 11.15 -18.48
N PHE A 446 -17.20 10.65 -18.40
CA PHE A 446 -16.19 11.05 -19.37
C PHE A 446 -16.65 10.48 -20.73
N PRO A 447 -17.00 11.31 -21.73
CA PRO A 447 -17.36 10.77 -23.03
C PRO A 447 -16.06 10.28 -23.71
N GLY A 448 -15.91 8.98 -23.81
CA GLY A 448 -14.99 8.37 -24.78
C GLY A 448 -13.75 7.65 -24.26
N PHE A 449 -13.85 6.89 -23.15
CA PHE A 449 -12.92 5.79 -22.88
C PHE A 449 -13.67 4.48 -22.74
#